data_c8456f3497a5058bd460b71e5841727a
#
_entry.id   c8456f3497a5058bd460b71e5841727a
#
_cell.length_a   1.000
_cell.length_b   1.000
_cell.length_c   1.000
_cell.angle_alpha   90.00
_cell.angle_beta   90.00
_cell.angle_gamma   90.00
#
_symmetry.space_group_name_H-M   'P 1'
#
loop_
_entity.id
_entity.type
_entity.pdbx_description
1 polymer ?
#
loop_
_entity_poly.entity_id
_entity_poly.type
_entity_poly.pdbx_seq_one_letter_code
_entity_poly.pdbx_strand_id
1 'polypeptide(L)'
;MKNIFYDKSKIDYGNLLFPRRALWMLLIPLIIEQMLNSLMGMVDTLMVSRVGAEAISAVSLVDSINNLVLQVFAAMAAGAAIICSQYLGRKDEKGCNDAAKQIVLTVVVISSVIMIIGVGFRKPLLHLIFGSVEEAVMTNAQMYFLITALSYPFIALFQAGAAFYRACGNSKFTMKTALIANVANIVGNTLFIFILQMGAAGAAVSTLISRALCAFVVFYALRKPGYAIQLKNYFSIRPDLNLIVKILAIGVPSGIENGMFQFGKLAIQSTVSSLGTAAIAAQAMTIIFENVNGMAAVGIGIGLMTVVGQSIGAGRQEEAKYYIVKLAGYAEVAMIISCILVYIAARPVTVLAGMSEESTALCMQMILAITIVKPLLWVPSFTPPNGLRAAGDVRFSMITATLTMWLCRVALSIFLMRVVKTGPIGVWYGMFADWGVRGVIFTIRFVRGKWLRFKVI
;
A
#
# COMPACT_ATOMS: atom_id res chain seq x y z
N MET A 1 -18.56 -25.11 21.83
CA MET A 1 -19.17 -24.20 20.85
C MET A 1 -18.39 -24.27 19.56
N LYS A 2 -18.99 -24.72 18.46
CA LYS A 2 -18.38 -24.63 17.12
C LYS A 2 -18.20 -23.15 16.78
N ASN A 3 -16.96 -22.71 16.62
CA ASN A 3 -16.71 -21.35 16.13
C ASN A 3 -17.10 -21.33 14.65
N ILE A 4 -17.96 -20.39 14.23
CA ILE A 4 -18.46 -20.28 12.85
C ILE A 4 -17.32 -20.06 11.86
N PHE A 5 -16.20 -19.51 12.32
CA PHE A 5 -15.08 -19.10 11.48
C PHE A 5 -14.01 -20.19 11.27
N TYR A 6 -13.77 -21.07 12.26
CA TYR A 6 -12.78 -22.14 12.17
C TYR A 6 -13.07 -23.26 13.17
N ASP A 7 -12.57 -24.47 12.89
CA ASP A 7 -12.74 -25.65 13.75
C ASP A 7 -11.57 -25.75 14.74
N LYS A 8 -11.86 -25.46 16.02
CA LYS A 8 -10.86 -25.51 17.09
C LYS A 8 -10.25 -26.88 17.32
N SER A 9 -10.99 -27.95 17.01
CA SER A 9 -10.53 -29.32 17.22
C SER A 9 -9.43 -29.78 16.28
N LYS A 10 -9.29 -29.07 15.15
CA LYS A 10 -8.30 -29.36 14.11
C LYS A 10 -7.04 -28.52 14.22
N ILE A 11 -6.92 -27.69 15.26
CA ILE A 11 -5.78 -26.80 15.48
C ILE A 11 -4.97 -27.34 16.66
N ASP A 12 -3.70 -27.63 16.40
CA ASP A 12 -2.75 -27.96 17.45
C ASP A 12 -2.15 -26.65 18.01
N TYR A 13 -2.74 -26.19 19.12
CA TYR A 13 -2.31 -24.98 19.80
C TYR A 13 -0.92 -25.08 20.43
N GLY A 14 -0.42 -26.30 20.68
CA GLY A 14 0.93 -26.54 21.19
C GLY A 14 2.01 -26.40 20.12
N ASN A 15 1.65 -26.59 18.83
CA ASN A 15 2.58 -26.59 17.70
C ASN A 15 2.09 -25.67 16.58
N LEU A 16 1.76 -24.43 16.92
CA LEU A 16 1.36 -23.41 15.95
C LEU A 16 2.54 -22.98 15.07
N LEU A 17 2.31 -22.79 13.79
CA LEU A 17 3.33 -22.33 12.83
C LEU A 17 3.90 -20.94 13.24
N PHE A 18 3.03 -20.07 13.75
CA PHE A 18 3.40 -18.77 14.31
C PHE A 18 2.91 -18.64 15.75
N PRO A 19 3.73 -19.00 16.77
CA PRO A 19 3.40 -18.72 18.16
C PRO A 19 3.29 -17.21 18.40
N ARG A 20 2.63 -16.81 19.48
CA ARG A 20 2.33 -15.40 19.79
C ARG A 20 3.56 -14.48 19.68
N ARG A 21 4.72 -14.94 20.15
CA ARG A 21 5.97 -14.18 20.09
C ARG A 21 6.41 -13.93 18.64
N ALA A 22 6.34 -14.94 17.77
CA ALA A 22 6.71 -14.82 16.35
C ALA A 22 5.77 -13.86 15.60
N LEU A 23 4.45 -13.90 15.92
CA LEU A 23 3.49 -12.94 15.35
C LEU A 23 3.88 -11.50 15.69
N TRP A 24 4.15 -11.17 16.95
CA TRP A 24 4.53 -9.81 17.32
C TRP A 24 5.90 -9.39 16.75
N MET A 25 6.84 -10.31 16.65
CA MET A 25 8.13 -10.06 15.99
C MET A 25 7.98 -9.77 14.49
N LEU A 26 6.92 -10.28 13.85
CA LEU A 26 6.58 -9.99 12.46
C LEU A 26 5.80 -8.68 12.36
N LEU A 27 4.77 -8.46 13.18
CA LEU A 27 3.79 -7.39 13.04
C LEU A 27 4.32 -6.01 13.47
N ILE A 28 5.01 -5.94 14.63
CA ILE A 28 5.51 -4.65 15.15
C ILE A 28 6.42 -3.93 14.14
N PRO A 29 7.44 -4.59 13.55
CA PRO A 29 8.26 -3.93 12.54
C PRO A 29 7.47 -3.48 11.31
N LEU A 30 6.43 -4.22 10.88
CA LEU A 30 5.59 -3.84 9.75
C LEU A 30 4.74 -2.61 10.06
N ILE A 31 4.20 -2.52 11.28
CA ILE A 31 3.47 -1.33 11.73
C ILE A 31 4.40 -0.11 11.71
N ILE A 32 5.60 -0.24 12.28
CA ILE A 32 6.61 0.83 12.29
C ILE A 32 7.02 1.20 10.85
N GLU A 33 7.21 0.22 9.96
CA GLU A 33 7.51 0.46 8.54
C GLU A 33 6.43 1.31 7.86
N GLN A 34 5.12 1.02 8.12
CA GLN A 34 4.03 1.82 7.58
C GLN A 34 4.01 3.26 8.13
N MET A 35 4.29 3.42 9.42
CA MET A 35 4.41 4.75 10.03
C MET A 35 5.57 5.55 9.42
N LEU A 36 6.74 4.92 9.25
CA LEU A 36 7.91 5.53 8.63
C LEU A 36 7.62 5.97 7.18
N ASN A 37 6.97 5.12 6.39
CA ASN A 37 6.62 5.45 5.00
C ASN A 37 5.66 6.64 4.90
N SER A 38 4.69 6.74 5.82
CA SER A 38 3.77 7.86 5.86
C SER A 38 4.43 9.16 6.30
N LEU A 39 5.26 9.11 7.35
CA LEU A 39 6.02 10.26 7.83
C LEU A 39 6.97 10.79 6.73
N MET A 40 7.57 9.90 5.97
CA MET A 40 8.44 10.25 4.87
C MET A 40 7.75 11.11 3.83
N GLY A 41 6.55 10.70 3.37
CA GLY A 41 5.78 11.50 2.41
C GLY A 41 5.43 12.90 2.93
N MET A 42 5.16 13.02 4.24
CA MET A 42 4.91 14.32 4.87
C MET A 42 6.17 15.20 4.89
N VAL A 43 7.31 14.63 5.27
CA VAL A 43 8.61 15.35 5.32
C VAL A 43 9.03 15.81 3.92
N ASP A 44 8.91 14.95 2.92
CA ASP A 44 9.22 15.30 1.52
C ASP A 44 8.38 16.49 1.04
N THR A 45 7.07 16.44 1.27
CA THR A 45 6.17 17.54 0.90
C THR A 45 6.55 18.85 1.60
N LEU A 46 6.88 18.78 2.91
CA LEU A 46 7.31 19.96 3.67
C LEU A 46 8.64 20.53 3.18
N MET A 47 9.59 19.68 2.79
CA MET A 47 10.88 20.13 2.29
C MET A 47 10.74 20.79 0.91
N VAL A 48 9.94 20.20 0.02
CA VAL A 48 9.68 20.75 -1.32
C VAL A 48 8.87 22.06 -1.25
N SER A 49 7.95 22.19 -0.28
CA SER A 49 7.15 23.43 -0.12
C SER A 49 8.00 24.67 0.16
N ARG A 50 9.22 24.51 0.65
CA ARG A 50 10.17 25.60 0.88
C ARG A 50 10.86 26.11 -0.40
N VAL A 51 10.77 25.35 -1.49
CA VAL A 51 11.38 25.72 -2.78
C VAL A 51 10.55 26.79 -3.52
N GLY A 52 9.22 26.71 -3.42
CA GLY A 52 8.30 27.65 -4.06
C GLY A 52 7.04 26.99 -4.60
N ALA A 53 6.06 27.80 -4.96
CA ALA A 53 4.74 27.34 -5.41
C ALA A 53 4.79 26.51 -6.71
N GLU A 54 5.65 26.89 -7.65
CA GLU A 54 5.82 26.19 -8.93
C GLU A 54 6.41 24.79 -8.73
N ALA A 55 7.40 24.67 -7.83
CA ALA A 55 8.06 23.40 -7.55
C ALA A 55 7.10 22.42 -6.85
N ILE A 56 6.36 22.88 -5.84
CA ILE A 56 5.38 22.02 -5.14
C ILE A 56 4.24 21.59 -6.07
N SER A 57 3.78 22.50 -6.95
CA SER A 57 2.76 22.17 -7.94
C SER A 57 3.25 21.10 -8.91
N ALA A 58 4.46 21.26 -9.46
CA ALA A 58 5.07 20.29 -10.36
C ALA A 58 5.25 18.91 -9.69
N VAL A 59 5.77 18.88 -8.46
CA VAL A 59 5.95 17.64 -7.69
C VAL A 59 4.61 16.97 -7.42
N SER A 60 3.59 17.69 -6.97
CA SER A 60 2.26 17.14 -6.69
C SER A 60 1.60 16.52 -7.92
N LEU A 61 1.74 17.15 -9.09
CA LEU A 61 1.22 16.61 -10.36
C LEU A 61 1.90 15.28 -10.70
N VAL A 62 3.22 15.26 -10.67
CA VAL A 62 4.00 14.07 -11.01
C VAL A 62 3.81 12.95 -9.97
N ASP A 63 3.68 13.29 -8.70
CA ASP A 63 3.45 12.30 -7.65
C ASP A 63 2.11 11.59 -7.79
N SER A 64 1.13 12.20 -8.44
CA SER A 64 -0.11 11.51 -8.80
C SER A 64 0.15 10.32 -9.75
N ILE A 65 1.04 10.51 -10.73
CA ILE A 65 1.48 9.45 -11.65
C ILE A 65 2.38 8.45 -10.92
N ASN A 66 3.37 8.94 -10.17
CA ASN A 66 4.28 8.11 -9.41
C ASN A 66 3.53 7.16 -8.46
N ASN A 67 2.52 7.66 -7.74
CA ASN A 67 1.71 6.86 -6.84
C ASN A 67 0.97 5.73 -7.57
N LEU A 68 0.44 5.99 -8.76
CA LEU A 68 -0.21 4.95 -9.57
C LEU A 68 0.77 3.85 -9.95
N VAL A 69 1.97 4.21 -10.41
CA VAL A 69 3.04 3.26 -10.75
C VAL A 69 3.52 2.48 -9.53
N LEU A 70 3.70 3.17 -8.39
CA LEU A 70 4.09 2.52 -7.12
C LEU A 70 3.07 1.50 -6.65
N GLN A 71 1.77 1.73 -6.87
CA GLN A 71 0.72 0.76 -6.54
C GLN A 71 0.81 -0.51 -7.39
N VAL A 72 1.23 -0.41 -8.65
CA VAL A 72 1.51 -1.58 -9.49
C VAL A 72 2.67 -2.38 -8.92
N PHE A 73 3.77 -1.73 -8.53
CA PHE A 73 4.91 -2.43 -7.93
C PHE A 73 4.58 -3.04 -6.57
N ALA A 74 3.77 -2.35 -5.75
CA ALA A 74 3.28 -2.89 -4.48
C ALA A 74 2.42 -4.16 -4.68
N ALA A 75 1.59 -4.18 -5.72
CA ALA A 75 0.78 -5.35 -6.06
C ALA A 75 1.65 -6.54 -6.52
N MET A 76 2.69 -6.28 -7.31
CA MET A 76 3.67 -7.31 -7.70
C MET A 76 4.43 -7.84 -6.48
N ALA A 77 4.84 -6.97 -5.57
CA ALA A 77 5.49 -7.35 -4.32
C ALA A 77 4.58 -8.18 -3.41
N ALA A 78 3.29 -7.86 -3.34
CA ALA A 78 2.30 -8.68 -2.62
C ALA A 78 2.18 -10.08 -3.24
N GLY A 79 2.13 -10.19 -4.57
CA GLY A 79 2.16 -11.47 -5.28
C GLY A 79 3.43 -12.28 -4.97
N ALA A 80 4.57 -11.61 -4.96
CA ALA A 80 5.85 -12.22 -4.58
C ALA A 80 5.83 -12.78 -3.16
N ALA A 81 5.33 -11.99 -2.20
CA ALA A 81 5.20 -12.41 -0.80
C ALA A 81 4.31 -13.65 -0.66
N ILE A 82 3.19 -13.71 -1.38
CA ILE A 82 2.25 -14.83 -1.36
C ILE A 82 2.90 -16.11 -1.88
N ILE A 83 3.50 -16.07 -3.06
CA ILE A 83 4.13 -17.23 -3.70
C ILE A 83 5.28 -17.76 -2.84
N CYS A 84 6.20 -16.90 -2.42
CA CYS A 84 7.33 -17.30 -1.59
C CYS A 84 6.86 -17.84 -0.22
N SER A 85 5.85 -17.22 0.40
CA SER A 85 5.30 -17.70 1.67
C SER A 85 4.70 -19.10 1.53
N GLN A 86 4.00 -19.41 0.43
CA GLN A 86 3.44 -20.75 0.22
C GLN A 86 4.53 -21.81 -0.01
N TYR A 87 5.58 -21.51 -0.80
CA TYR A 87 6.72 -22.42 -0.96
C TYR A 87 7.44 -22.66 0.37
N LEU A 88 7.67 -21.60 1.17
CA LEU A 88 8.28 -21.73 2.48
C LEU A 88 7.41 -22.56 3.46
N GLY A 89 6.09 -22.39 3.41
CA GLY A 89 5.16 -23.21 4.16
C GLY A 89 5.25 -24.71 3.81
N ARG A 90 5.50 -25.05 2.54
CA ARG A 90 5.77 -26.43 2.09
C ARG A 90 7.17 -26.93 2.43
N LYS A 91 8.04 -26.07 2.96
CA LYS A 91 9.48 -26.35 3.15
C LYS A 91 10.21 -26.64 1.84
N ASP A 92 9.70 -26.11 0.72
CA ASP A 92 10.32 -26.21 -0.61
C ASP A 92 11.18 -24.96 -0.88
N GLU A 93 12.38 -24.97 -0.32
CA GLU A 93 13.34 -23.87 -0.48
C GLU A 93 13.81 -23.73 -1.93
N LYS A 94 13.92 -24.83 -2.68
CA LYS A 94 14.34 -24.80 -4.08
C LYS A 94 13.28 -24.12 -4.94
N GLY A 95 12.01 -24.55 -4.84
CA GLY A 95 10.90 -23.91 -5.54
C GLY A 95 10.73 -22.43 -5.15
N CYS A 96 10.94 -22.10 -3.87
CA CYS A 96 10.93 -20.73 -3.41
C CYS A 96 12.02 -19.86 -4.06
N ASN A 97 13.27 -20.37 -4.14
CA ASN A 97 14.39 -19.66 -4.76
C ASN A 97 14.19 -19.50 -6.29
N ASP A 98 13.66 -20.53 -6.96
CA ASP A 98 13.37 -20.44 -8.39
C ASP A 98 12.23 -19.44 -8.65
N ALA A 99 11.16 -19.45 -7.84
CA ALA A 99 10.11 -18.44 -7.91
C ALA A 99 10.67 -17.03 -7.65
N ALA A 100 11.52 -16.85 -6.65
CA ALA A 100 12.14 -15.57 -6.34
C ALA A 100 12.97 -15.01 -7.51
N LYS A 101 13.72 -15.86 -8.23
CA LYS A 101 14.44 -15.47 -9.46
C LYS A 101 13.49 -14.98 -10.54
N GLN A 102 12.37 -15.69 -10.79
CA GLN A 102 11.39 -15.31 -11.79
C GLN A 102 10.67 -14.00 -11.39
N ILE A 103 10.40 -13.79 -10.10
CA ILE A 103 9.83 -12.55 -9.60
C ILE A 103 10.79 -11.38 -9.88
N VAL A 104 12.07 -11.52 -9.57
CA VAL A 104 13.08 -10.48 -9.87
C VAL A 104 13.11 -10.16 -11.36
N LEU A 105 13.17 -11.19 -12.22
CA LEU A 105 13.15 -11.00 -13.67
C LEU A 105 11.90 -10.24 -14.12
N THR A 106 10.73 -10.69 -13.68
CA THR A 106 9.43 -10.09 -14.05
C THR A 106 9.35 -8.63 -13.60
N VAL A 107 9.76 -8.35 -12.35
CA VAL A 107 9.74 -7.01 -11.77
C VAL A 107 10.69 -6.06 -12.50
N VAL A 108 11.91 -6.53 -12.83
CA VAL A 108 12.89 -5.74 -13.60
C VAL A 108 12.37 -5.44 -14.99
N VAL A 109 11.83 -6.43 -15.70
CA VAL A 109 11.32 -6.24 -17.06
C VAL A 109 10.16 -5.24 -17.04
N ILE A 110 9.15 -5.45 -16.20
CA ILE A 110 7.96 -4.58 -16.16
C ILE A 110 8.35 -3.17 -15.74
N SER A 111 9.15 -3.01 -14.69
CA SER A 111 9.56 -1.68 -14.22
C SER A 111 10.44 -0.94 -15.22
N SER A 112 11.30 -1.67 -15.96
CA SER A 112 12.12 -1.09 -17.03
C SER A 112 11.26 -0.66 -18.23
N VAL A 113 10.26 -1.44 -18.61
CA VAL A 113 9.31 -1.06 -19.66
C VAL A 113 8.54 0.20 -19.27
N ILE A 114 8.01 0.26 -18.03
CA ILE A 114 7.31 1.44 -17.52
C ILE A 114 8.25 2.65 -17.49
N MET A 115 9.50 2.46 -17.06
CA MET A 115 10.53 3.50 -17.06
C MET A 115 10.80 4.03 -18.48
N ILE A 116 11.04 3.14 -19.47
CA ILE A 116 11.33 3.53 -20.85
C ILE A 116 10.15 4.29 -21.45
N ILE A 117 8.92 3.82 -21.23
CA ILE A 117 7.72 4.53 -21.69
C ILE A 117 7.60 5.89 -20.98
N GLY A 118 7.77 5.94 -19.67
CA GLY A 118 7.68 7.18 -18.90
C GLY A 118 8.72 8.21 -19.34
N VAL A 119 9.97 7.81 -19.52
CA VAL A 119 11.06 8.67 -19.95
C VAL A 119 10.88 9.11 -21.41
N GLY A 120 10.58 8.16 -22.31
CA GLY A 120 10.43 8.43 -23.74
C GLY A 120 9.24 9.31 -24.08
N PHE A 121 8.11 9.08 -23.41
CA PHE A 121 6.86 9.79 -23.66
C PHE A 121 6.53 10.85 -22.59
N ARG A 122 7.51 11.28 -21.77
CA ARG A 122 7.26 12.21 -20.66
C ARG A 122 6.54 13.50 -21.07
N LYS A 123 6.96 14.10 -22.19
CA LYS A 123 6.33 15.35 -22.67
C LYS A 123 4.87 15.15 -23.07
N PRO A 124 4.54 14.26 -24.04
CA PRO A 124 3.15 14.05 -24.43
C PRO A 124 2.30 13.49 -23.29
N LEU A 125 2.86 12.67 -22.39
CA LEU A 125 2.14 12.12 -21.25
C LEU A 125 1.71 13.21 -20.27
N LEU A 126 2.63 14.09 -19.87
CA LEU A 126 2.33 15.19 -18.95
C LEU A 126 1.37 16.21 -19.57
N HIS A 127 1.53 16.54 -20.86
CA HIS A 127 0.59 17.41 -21.56
C HIS A 127 -0.80 16.78 -21.71
N LEU A 128 -0.89 15.47 -21.97
CA LEU A 128 -2.17 14.76 -22.09
C LEU A 128 -2.92 14.73 -20.75
N ILE A 129 -2.21 14.53 -19.64
CA ILE A 129 -2.84 14.37 -18.32
C ILE A 129 -3.17 15.72 -17.69
N PHE A 130 -2.26 16.71 -17.80
CA PHE A 130 -2.35 17.98 -17.07
C PHE A 130 -2.70 19.17 -17.96
N GLY A 131 -2.76 19.00 -19.26
CA GLY A 131 -3.22 20.03 -20.21
C GLY A 131 -2.38 21.30 -20.17
N SER A 132 -3.05 22.45 -20.00
CA SER A 132 -2.45 23.78 -20.00
C SER A 132 -2.10 24.25 -18.59
N VAL A 133 -1.04 23.72 -17.99
CA VAL A 133 -0.42 24.31 -16.79
C VAL A 133 0.63 25.35 -17.22
N GLU A 134 0.97 26.26 -16.33
CA GLU A 134 2.04 27.24 -16.55
C GLU A 134 3.33 26.57 -17.04
N GLU A 135 4.03 27.17 -17.99
CA GLU A 135 5.22 26.60 -18.62
C GLU A 135 6.35 26.31 -17.62
N ALA A 136 6.50 27.15 -16.59
CA ALA A 136 7.45 26.93 -15.50
C ALA A 136 7.12 25.67 -14.69
N VAL A 137 5.84 25.44 -14.38
CA VAL A 137 5.38 24.24 -13.69
C VAL A 137 5.58 22.98 -14.56
N MET A 138 5.25 23.08 -15.86
CA MET A 138 5.44 21.97 -16.80
C MET A 138 6.91 21.58 -16.96
N THR A 139 7.80 22.55 -17.04
CA THR A 139 9.25 22.31 -17.16
C THR A 139 9.80 21.61 -15.91
N ASN A 140 9.44 22.10 -14.72
CA ASN A 140 9.79 21.44 -13.45
C ASN A 140 9.21 20.03 -13.36
N ALA A 141 7.96 19.83 -13.78
CA ALA A 141 7.30 18.53 -13.79
C ALA A 141 7.99 17.54 -14.72
N GLN A 142 8.41 17.97 -15.94
CA GLN A 142 9.13 17.10 -16.87
C GLN A 142 10.49 16.67 -16.34
N MET A 143 11.23 17.56 -15.66
CA MET A 143 12.52 17.24 -15.06
C MET A 143 12.35 16.32 -13.86
N TYR A 144 11.41 16.62 -12.97
CA TYR A 144 11.10 15.80 -11.80
C TYR A 144 10.63 14.40 -12.21
N PHE A 145 9.73 14.31 -13.20
CA PHE A 145 9.24 13.03 -13.72
C PHE A 145 10.35 12.20 -14.37
N LEU A 146 11.23 12.82 -15.15
CA LEU A 146 12.37 12.14 -15.77
C LEU A 146 13.22 11.42 -14.72
N ILE A 147 13.61 12.14 -13.66
CA ILE A 147 14.49 11.60 -12.62
C ILE A 147 13.76 10.54 -11.77
N THR A 148 12.51 10.80 -11.41
CA THR A 148 11.72 9.83 -10.62
C THR A 148 11.40 8.58 -11.41
N ALA A 149 11.12 8.66 -12.73
CA ALA A 149 10.92 7.52 -13.60
C ALA A 149 12.17 6.63 -13.69
N LEU A 150 13.38 7.20 -13.72
CA LEU A 150 14.63 6.43 -13.66
C LEU A 150 14.77 5.62 -12.37
N SER A 151 14.08 6.00 -11.30
CA SER A 151 14.08 5.25 -10.04
C SER A 151 13.14 4.04 -10.00
N TYR A 152 12.25 3.85 -11.00
CA TYR A 152 11.24 2.78 -11.01
C TYR A 152 11.81 1.37 -10.88
N PRO A 153 12.88 0.97 -11.61
CA PRO A 153 13.45 -0.34 -11.41
C PRO A 153 14.00 -0.56 -9.99
N PHE A 154 14.58 0.47 -9.39
CA PHE A 154 15.13 0.37 -8.04
C PHE A 154 14.05 0.22 -6.98
N ILE A 155 12.98 1.02 -7.04
CA ILE A 155 11.89 0.89 -6.07
C ILE A 155 11.13 -0.43 -6.26
N ALA A 156 10.94 -0.89 -7.49
CA ALA A 156 10.30 -2.17 -7.78
C ALA A 156 11.13 -3.36 -7.23
N LEU A 157 12.45 -3.34 -7.44
CA LEU A 157 13.38 -4.29 -6.85
C LEU A 157 13.35 -4.24 -5.32
N PHE A 158 13.40 -3.05 -4.74
CA PHE A 158 13.33 -2.91 -3.27
C PHE A 158 12.05 -3.53 -2.72
N GLN A 159 10.89 -3.26 -3.34
CA GLN A 159 9.61 -3.81 -2.88
C GLN A 159 9.56 -5.34 -3.00
N ALA A 160 10.06 -5.91 -4.09
CA ALA A 160 10.15 -7.36 -4.27
C ALA A 160 11.09 -8.01 -3.24
N GLY A 161 12.27 -7.43 -3.03
CA GLY A 161 13.21 -7.92 -2.04
C GLY A 161 12.67 -7.81 -0.60
N ALA A 162 12.00 -6.71 -0.27
CA ALA A 162 11.32 -6.57 1.02
C ALA A 162 10.22 -7.64 1.19
N ALA A 163 9.50 -7.99 0.12
CA ALA A 163 8.52 -9.08 0.13
C ALA A 163 9.15 -10.43 0.44
N PHE A 164 10.36 -10.71 -0.08
CA PHE A 164 11.10 -11.93 0.23
C PHE A 164 11.47 -12.03 1.72
N TYR A 165 11.97 -10.93 2.30
CA TYR A 165 12.27 -10.91 3.73
C TYR A 165 11.02 -11.08 4.60
N ARG A 166 9.92 -10.43 4.21
CA ARG A 166 8.63 -10.62 4.89
C ARG A 166 8.13 -12.05 4.77
N ALA A 167 8.24 -12.68 3.61
CA ALA A 167 7.90 -14.08 3.41
C ALA A 167 8.70 -15.02 4.31
N CYS A 168 9.97 -14.71 4.56
CA CYS A 168 10.83 -15.42 5.53
C CYS A 168 10.53 -15.08 7.01
N GLY A 169 9.55 -14.24 7.31
CA GLY A 169 9.22 -13.80 8.67
C GLY A 169 10.15 -12.73 9.24
N ASN A 170 11.08 -12.18 8.44
CA ASN A 170 12.05 -11.17 8.89
C ASN A 170 11.65 -9.74 8.50
N SER A 171 10.57 -9.24 9.08
CA SER A 171 10.13 -7.87 8.88
C SER A 171 11.01 -6.80 9.56
N LYS A 172 11.87 -7.20 10.53
CA LYS A 172 12.84 -6.28 11.14
C LYS A 172 13.85 -5.74 10.12
N PHE A 173 14.24 -6.58 9.16
CA PHE A 173 15.17 -6.15 8.11
C PHE A 173 14.52 -5.12 7.20
N THR A 174 13.28 -5.33 6.77
CA THR A 174 12.55 -4.39 5.89
C THR A 174 12.31 -3.05 6.59
N MET A 175 11.92 -3.06 7.87
CA MET A 175 11.80 -1.86 8.68
C MET A 175 13.12 -1.07 8.77
N LYS A 176 14.25 -1.75 9.05
CA LYS A 176 15.55 -1.10 9.11
C LYS A 176 15.95 -0.50 7.76
N THR A 177 15.67 -1.20 6.67
CA THR A 177 15.98 -0.69 5.32
C THR A 177 15.09 0.50 4.98
N ALA A 178 13.80 0.50 5.37
CA ALA A 178 12.92 1.66 5.24
C ALA A 178 13.44 2.87 6.05
N LEU A 179 13.94 2.64 7.26
CA LEU A 179 14.55 3.70 8.06
C LEU A 179 15.80 4.28 7.36
N ILE A 180 16.68 3.43 6.82
CA ILE A 180 17.85 3.87 6.04
C ILE A 180 17.41 4.69 4.82
N ALA A 181 16.34 4.25 4.11
CA ALA A 181 15.76 4.99 3.00
C ALA A 181 15.35 6.40 3.39
N ASN A 182 14.62 6.51 4.50
CA ASN A 182 14.09 7.78 4.98
C ASN A 182 15.22 8.73 5.40
N VAL A 183 16.19 8.23 6.13
CA VAL A 183 17.38 9.03 6.53
C VAL A 183 18.16 9.47 5.30
N ALA A 184 18.44 8.57 4.36
CA ALA A 184 19.17 8.89 3.13
C ALA A 184 18.42 9.93 2.28
N ASN A 185 17.10 9.84 2.23
CA ASN A 185 16.27 10.79 1.49
C ASN A 185 16.25 12.17 2.18
N ILE A 186 16.08 12.26 3.51
CA ILE A 186 16.13 13.53 4.25
C ILE A 186 17.49 14.20 4.09
N VAL A 187 18.58 13.46 4.25
CA VAL A 187 19.94 13.97 4.05
C VAL A 187 20.14 14.43 2.61
N GLY A 188 19.70 13.61 1.65
CA GLY A 188 19.75 13.97 0.22
C GLY A 188 18.93 15.20 -0.11
N ASN A 189 17.69 15.30 0.39
CA ASN A 189 16.86 16.50 0.20
C ASN A 189 17.54 17.73 0.80
N THR A 190 18.12 17.63 1.98
CA THR A 190 18.85 18.72 2.61
C THR A 190 20.03 19.17 1.74
N LEU A 191 20.79 18.24 1.21
CA LEU A 191 21.93 18.52 0.34
C LEU A 191 21.50 19.12 -1.00
N PHE A 192 20.59 18.42 -1.73
CA PHE A 192 20.26 18.79 -3.10
C PHE A 192 19.29 19.97 -3.19
N ILE A 193 18.33 20.09 -2.26
CA ILE A 193 17.36 21.19 -2.29
C ILE A 193 17.96 22.46 -1.68
N PHE A 194 18.53 22.38 -0.47
CA PHE A 194 18.90 23.58 0.30
C PHE A 194 20.35 24.01 0.08
N ILE A 195 21.31 23.07 -0.01
CA ILE A 195 22.75 23.41 -0.18
C ILE A 195 23.05 23.63 -1.67
N LEU A 196 22.68 22.69 -2.54
CA LEU A 196 22.94 22.77 -3.98
C LEU A 196 21.86 23.54 -4.76
N GLN A 197 20.77 23.94 -4.11
CA GLN A 197 19.66 24.75 -4.67
C GLN A 197 19.07 24.19 -5.97
N MET A 198 19.02 22.87 -6.11
CA MET A 198 18.50 22.20 -7.30
C MET A 198 16.96 22.20 -7.40
N GLY A 199 16.25 22.77 -6.43
CA GLY A 199 14.78 22.85 -6.43
C GLY A 199 14.10 21.48 -6.47
N ALA A 200 13.05 21.35 -7.29
CA ALA A 200 12.31 20.08 -7.46
C ALA A 200 13.19 18.94 -7.99
N ALA A 201 14.14 19.24 -8.89
CA ALA A 201 15.08 18.24 -9.39
C ALA A 201 15.94 17.64 -8.27
N GLY A 202 16.32 18.46 -7.27
CA GLY A 202 17.05 18.01 -6.09
C GLY A 202 16.28 16.95 -5.27
N ALA A 203 14.99 17.14 -5.05
CA ALA A 203 14.12 16.16 -4.41
C ALA A 203 14.05 14.85 -5.21
N ALA A 204 13.94 14.94 -6.54
CA ALA A 204 13.93 13.76 -7.41
C ALA A 204 15.24 12.96 -7.37
N VAL A 205 16.40 13.65 -7.39
CA VAL A 205 17.72 13.02 -7.28
C VAL A 205 17.89 12.33 -5.92
N SER A 206 17.49 12.99 -4.84
CA SER A 206 17.50 12.41 -3.50
C SER A 206 16.67 11.12 -3.44
N THR A 207 15.47 11.15 -4.01
CA THR A 207 14.57 9.99 -4.11
C THR A 207 15.19 8.87 -4.95
N LEU A 208 15.81 9.18 -6.07
CA LEU A 208 16.51 8.20 -6.91
C LEU A 208 17.64 7.50 -6.15
N ILE A 209 18.50 8.27 -5.49
CA ILE A 209 19.64 7.75 -4.74
C ILE A 209 19.17 6.88 -3.57
N SER A 210 18.19 7.33 -2.79
CA SER A 210 17.67 6.57 -1.66
C SER A 210 17.02 5.24 -2.10
N ARG A 211 16.27 5.23 -3.21
CA ARG A 211 15.68 4.01 -3.80
C ARG A 211 16.75 3.06 -4.32
N ALA A 212 17.78 3.56 -5.01
CA ALA A 212 18.90 2.76 -5.49
C ALA A 212 19.70 2.14 -4.33
N LEU A 213 19.99 2.93 -3.29
CA LEU A 213 20.66 2.46 -2.08
C LEU A 213 19.88 1.32 -1.42
N CYS A 214 18.57 1.46 -1.26
CA CYS A 214 17.74 0.43 -0.64
C CYS A 214 17.65 -0.85 -1.47
N ALA A 215 17.50 -0.73 -2.78
CA ALA A 215 17.57 -1.89 -3.66
C ALA A 215 18.91 -2.62 -3.52
N PHE A 216 20.01 -1.89 -3.54
CA PHE A 216 21.35 -2.45 -3.36
C PHE A 216 21.50 -3.15 -2.01
N VAL A 217 21.12 -2.52 -0.90
CA VAL A 217 21.20 -3.08 0.46
C VAL A 217 20.41 -4.39 0.56
N VAL A 218 19.17 -4.41 0.04
CA VAL A 218 18.30 -5.59 0.11
C VAL A 218 18.89 -6.74 -0.71
N PHE A 219 19.31 -6.49 -1.95
CA PHE A 219 19.86 -7.54 -2.81
C PHE A 219 21.26 -8.00 -2.42
N TYR A 220 22.07 -7.11 -1.87
CA TYR A 220 23.34 -7.50 -1.26
C TYR A 220 23.15 -8.44 -0.07
N ALA A 221 22.17 -8.15 0.78
CA ALA A 221 21.85 -8.98 1.92
C ALA A 221 21.25 -10.35 1.52
N LEU A 222 20.48 -10.44 0.42
CA LEU A 222 19.97 -11.71 -0.12
C LEU A 222 21.06 -12.66 -0.67
N ARG A 223 22.29 -12.18 -0.86
CA ARG A 223 23.43 -13.04 -1.19
C ARG A 223 24.00 -13.79 0.00
N LYS A 224 23.80 -13.25 1.22
CA LYS A 224 24.38 -13.83 2.44
C LYS A 224 23.68 -15.14 2.79
N PRO A 225 24.43 -16.17 3.24
CA PRO A 225 23.83 -17.39 3.78
C PRO A 225 23.07 -17.08 5.08
N GLY A 226 22.05 -17.87 5.37
CA GLY A 226 21.26 -17.75 6.59
C GLY A 226 19.78 -17.44 6.40
N TYR A 227 19.34 -17.17 5.18
CA TYR A 227 17.93 -17.03 4.84
C TYR A 227 17.49 -18.14 3.89
N ALA A 228 16.22 -18.56 3.96
CA ALA A 228 15.65 -19.55 3.07
C ALA A 228 15.64 -19.11 1.61
N ILE A 229 15.56 -17.79 1.36
CA ILE A 229 15.65 -17.19 0.02
C ILE A 229 17.06 -16.63 -0.15
N GLN A 230 17.83 -17.22 -1.08
CA GLN A 230 19.17 -16.81 -1.43
C GLN A 230 19.30 -16.63 -2.93
N LEU A 231 19.66 -15.43 -3.38
CA LEU A 231 19.84 -15.13 -4.78
C LEU A 231 21.33 -14.90 -5.06
N LYS A 232 22.00 -15.88 -5.68
CA LYS A 232 23.45 -15.82 -5.93
C LYS A 232 23.81 -15.39 -7.36
N ASN A 233 23.01 -15.78 -8.37
CA ASN A 233 23.33 -15.58 -9.78
C ASN A 233 22.22 -14.79 -10.48
N TYR A 234 22.26 -13.46 -10.39
CA TYR A 234 21.25 -12.58 -10.97
C TYR A 234 21.24 -12.53 -12.51
N PHE A 235 22.38 -12.71 -13.15
CA PHE A 235 22.55 -12.57 -14.60
C PHE A 235 22.29 -13.86 -15.40
N SER A 236 22.13 -15.00 -14.74
CA SER A 236 21.90 -16.29 -15.39
C SER A 236 20.47 -16.82 -15.23
N ILE A 237 19.51 -15.91 -15.00
CA ILE A 237 18.10 -16.28 -14.82
C ILE A 237 17.49 -16.58 -16.20
N ARG A 238 17.12 -17.85 -16.43
CA ARG A 238 16.36 -18.24 -17.61
C ARG A 238 14.86 -18.06 -17.34
N PRO A 239 14.09 -17.44 -18.26
CA PRO A 239 12.65 -17.27 -18.09
C PRO A 239 11.93 -18.61 -18.01
N ASP A 240 11.12 -18.80 -16.97
CA ASP A 240 10.15 -19.88 -16.85
C ASP A 240 8.75 -19.29 -16.99
N LEU A 241 8.16 -19.46 -18.17
CA LEU A 241 6.85 -18.89 -18.50
C LEU A 241 5.74 -19.40 -17.57
N ASN A 242 5.83 -20.65 -17.09
CA ASN A 242 4.83 -21.22 -16.20
C ASN A 242 4.82 -20.51 -14.83
N LEU A 243 6.00 -20.24 -14.28
CA LEU A 243 6.13 -19.49 -13.03
C LEU A 243 5.78 -18.02 -13.23
N ILE A 244 6.20 -17.39 -14.33
CA ILE A 244 5.87 -16.01 -14.66
C ILE A 244 4.36 -15.81 -14.76
N VAL A 245 3.64 -16.72 -15.46
CA VAL A 245 2.17 -16.65 -15.56
C VAL A 245 1.51 -16.77 -14.18
N LYS A 246 1.99 -17.63 -13.28
CA LYS A 246 1.49 -17.73 -11.91
C LYS A 246 1.73 -16.44 -11.13
N ILE A 247 2.89 -15.81 -11.27
CA ILE A 247 3.23 -14.54 -10.64
C ILE A 247 2.28 -13.43 -11.12
N LEU A 248 2.10 -13.34 -12.44
CA LEU A 248 1.22 -12.35 -13.05
C LEU A 248 -0.25 -12.60 -12.73
N ALA A 249 -0.68 -13.86 -12.57
CA ALA A 249 -2.04 -14.20 -12.19
C ALA A 249 -2.44 -13.67 -10.79
N ILE A 250 -1.46 -13.36 -9.94
CA ILE A 250 -1.67 -12.71 -8.63
C ILE A 250 -1.41 -11.21 -8.72
N GLY A 251 -0.29 -10.83 -9.35
CA GLY A 251 0.14 -9.43 -9.40
C GLY A 251 -0.77 -8.54 -10.25
N VAL A 252 -1.21 -9.01 -11.43
CA VAL A 252 -2.03 -8.21 -12.34
C VAL A 252 -3.41 -7.87 -11.75
N PRO A 253 -4.19 -8.82 -11.22
CA PRO A 253 -5.46 -8.46 -10.58
C PRO A 253 -5.30 -7.49 -9.41
N SER A 254 -4.28 -7.69 -8.57
CA SER A 254 -3.98 -6.76 -7.46
C SER A 254 -3.58 -5.37 -7.97
N GLY A 255 -2.82 -5.30 -9.07
CA GLY A 255 -2.46 -4.04 -9.72
C GLY A 255 -3.66 -3.30 -10.30
N ILE A 256 -4.57 -4.02 -10.96
CA ILE A 256 -5.83 -3.47 -11.48
C ILE A 256 -6.67 -2.92 -10.32
N GLU A 257 -6.84 -3.68 -9.24
CA GLU A 257 -7.57 -3.24 -8.04
C GLU A 257 -7.01 -1.92 -7.50
N ASN A 258 -5.69 -1.85 -7.30
CA ASN A 258 -5.03 -0.65 -6.79
C ASN A 258 -5.16 0.53 -7.75
N GLY A 259 -5.02 0.30 -9.06
CA GLY A 259 -5.20 1.32 -10.09
C GLY A 259 -6.62 1.88 -10.11
N MET A 260 -7.63 1.02 -10.12
CA MET A 260 -9.04 1.42 -10.08
C MET A 260 -9.38 2.21 -8.81
N PHE A 261 -8.72 1.86 -7.70
CA PHE A 261 -8.86 2.59 -6.44
C PHE A 261 -8.31 4.03 -6.55
N GLN A 262 -7.18 4.23 -7.21
CA GLN A 262 -6.62 5.57 -7.43
C GLN A 262 -7.50 6.41 -8.38
N PHE A 263 -7.99 5.83 -9.46
CA PHE A 263 -8.94 6.53 -10.36
C PHE A 263 -10.22 6.93 -9.62
N GLY A 264 -10.76 6.07 -8.77
CA GLY A 264 -11.93 6.41 -7.95
C GLY A 264 -11.67 7.57 -6.99
N LYS A 265 -10.50 7.64 -6.36
CA LYS A 265 -10.09 8.78 -5.53
C LYS A 265 -10.05 10.09 -6.33
N LEU A 266 -9.53 10.07 -7.55
CA LEU A 266 -9.48 11.24 -8.43
C LEU A 266 -10.88 11.73 -8.80
N ALA A 267 -11.80 10.82 -9.13
CA ALA A 267 -13.19 11.16 -9.44
C ALA A 267 -13.92 11.83 -8.25
N ILE A 268 -13.69 11.35 -7.04
CA ILE A 268 -14.22 11.94 -5.81
C ILE A 268 -13.60 13.33 -5.58
N GLN A 269 -12.28 13.46 -5.71
CA GLN A 269 -11.58 14.72 -5.51
C GLN A 269 -12.06 15.81 -6.47
N SER A 270 -12.30 15.46 -7.73
CA SER A 270 -12.88 16.36 -8.72
C SER A 270 -14.29 16.86 -8.32
N THR A 271 -15.08 16.03 -7.65
CA THR A 271 -16.41 16.45 -7.17
C THR A 271 -16.30 17.32 -5.92
N VAL A 272 -15.38 16.98 -4.99
CA VAL A 272 -15.16 17.80 -3.77
C VAL A 272 -14.68 19.20 -4.13
N SER A 273 -13.85 19.34 -5.18
CA SER A 273 -13.33 20.63 -5.60
C SER A 273 -14.44 21.62 -6.02
N SER A 274 -15.62 21.13 -6.40
CA SER A 274 -16.77 21.97 -6.71
C SER A 274 -17.54 22.51 -5.48
N LEU A 275 -17.20 22.06 -4.25
CA LEU A 275 -17.87 22.46 -3.01
C LEU A 275 -17.25 23.69 -2.32
N GLY A 276 -16.18 24.23 -2.86
CA GLY A 276 -15.50 25.42 -2.33
C GLY A 276 -14.27 25.11 -1.49
N THR A 277 -13.51 26.16 -1.18
CA THR A 277 -12.17 26.05 -0.54
C THR A 277 -12.20 25.47 0.86
N ALA A 278 -13.24 25.79 1.66
CA ALA A 278 -13.39 25.26 3.01
C ALA A 278 -13.59 23.73 2.99
N ALA A 279 -14.42 23.23 2.08
CA ALA A 279 -14.67 21.81 1.91
C ALA A 279 -13.41 21.06 1.42
N ILE A 280 -12.65 21.66 0.49
CA ILE A 280 -11.39 21.08 -0.01
C ILE A 280 -10.37 20.96 1.14
N ALA A 281 -10.20 22.00 1.93
CA ALA A 281 -9.27 22.00 3.05
C ALA A 281 -9.67 20.98 4.14
N ALA A 282 -10.95 20.95 4.49
CA ALA A 282 -11.50 19.99 5.44
C ALA A 282 -11.31 18.54 4.96
N GLN A 283 -11.61 18.24 3.69
CA GLN A 283 -11.44 16.92 3.11
C GLN A 283 -9.97 16.49 3.06
N ALA A 284 -9.06 17.38 2.66
CA ALA A 284 -7.63 17.11 2.62
C ALA A 284 -7.08 16.73 4.00
N MET A 285 -7.43 17.51 5.03
CA MET A 285 -7.01 17.23 6.40
C MET A 285 -7.64 15.92 6.93
N THR A 286 -8.92 15.67 6.61
CA THR A 286 -9.59 14.44 7.01
C THR A 286 -8.94 13.19 6.40
N ILE A 287 -8.49 13.26 5.14
CA ILE A 287 -7.75 12.16 4.48
C ILE A 287 -6.41 11.91 5.21
N ILE A 288 -5.70 12.95 5.63
CA ILE A 288 -4.46 12.79 6.41
C ILE A 288 -4.74 12.04 7.71
N PHE A 289 -5.74 12.46 8.47
CA PHE A 289 -6.14 11.79 9.71
C PHE A 289 -6.60 10.34 9.47
N GLU A 290 -7.37 10.10 8.40
CA GLU A 290 -7.84 8.78 8.02
C GLU A 290 -6.67 7.84 7.68
N ASN A 291 -5.67 8.32 6.97
CA ASN A 291 -4.46 7.54 6.68
C ASN A 291 -3.69 7.20 7.97
N VAL A 292 -3.51 8.17 8.87
CA VAL A 292 -2.79 7.94 10.14
C VAL A 292 -3.48 6.87 10.98
N ASN A 293 -4.81 6.93 11.13
CA ASN A 293 -5.52 5.96 11.96
C ASN A 293 -5.62 4.56 11.34
N GLY A 294 -5.30 4.40 10.04
CA GLY A 294 -5.29 3.09 9.35
C GLY A 294 -3.95 2.36 9.34
N MET A 295 -2.83 3.03 9.63
CA MET A 295 -1.48 2.51 9.42
C MET A 295 -1.21 1.18 10.11
N ALA A 296 -1.60 1.04 11.38
CA ALA A 296 -1.38 -0.17 12.16
C ALA A 296 -2.14 -1.37 11.56
N ALA A 297 -3.39 -1.18 11.19
CA ALA A 297 -4.21 -2.23 10.59
C ALA A 297 -3.69 -2.63 9.19
N VAL A 298 -3.16 -1.70 8.41
CA VAL A 298 -2.49 -1.98 7.12
C VAL A 298 -1.24 -2.83 7.35
N GLY A 299 -0.40 -2.48 8.32
CA GLY A 299 0.79 -3.26 8.69
C GLY A 299 0.44 -4.70 9.11
N ILE A 300 -0.61 -4.87 9.90
CA ILE A 300 -1.13 -6.18 10.29
C ILE A 300 -1.64 -6.95 9.06
N GLY A 301 -2.33 -6.30 8.14
CA GLY A 301 -2.82 -6.90 6.90
C GLY A 301 -1.68 -7.43 5.99
N ILE A 302 -0.55 -6.71 5.93
CA ILE A 302 0.64 -7.17 5.21
C ILE A 302 1.22 -8.42 5.88
N GLY A 303 1.34 -8.42 7.22
CA GLY A 303 1.81 -9.58 7.98
C GLY A 303 0.89 -10.79 7.83
N LEU A 304 -0.42 -10.55 7.74
CA LEU A 304 -1.42 -11.59 7.53
C LEU A 304 -1.18 -12.37 6.22
N MET A 305 -0.79 -11.70 5.14
CA MET A 305 -0.48 -12.38 3.88
C MET A 305 0.66 -13.39 4.04
N THR A 306 1.69 -13.07 4.79
CA THR A 306 2.80 -13.99 5.09
C THR A 306 2.35 -15.17 5.93
N VAL A 307 1.63 -14.91 7.03
CA VAL A 307 1.19 -15.93 7.97
C VAL A 307 0.22 -16.91 7.32
N VAL A 308 -0.78 -16.41 6.61
CA VAL A 308 -1.76 -17.24 5.89
C VAL A 308 -1.09 -17.96 4.72
N GLY A 309 -0.24 -17.29 3.95
CA GLY A 309 0.49 -17.92 2.84
C GLY A 309 1.30 -19.13 3.28
N GLN A 310 2.07 -19.01 4.38
CA GLN A 310 2.82 -20.14 4.94
C GLN A 310 1.90 -21.24 5.52
N SER A 311 0.79 -20.86 6.17
CA SER A 311 -0.16 -21.84 6.73
C SER A 311 -0.84 -22.65 5.62
N ILE A 312 -1.25 -22.01 4.52
CA ILE A 312 -1.82 -22.68 3.33
C ILE A 312 -0.77 -23.57 2.67
N GLY A 313 0.46 -23.06 2.50
CA GLY A 313 1.58 -23.84 1.94
C GLY A 313 1.88 -25.10 2.76
N ALA A 314 1.81 -25.01 4.09
CA ALA A 314 1.97 -26.14 5.01
C ALA A 314 0.77 -27.10 5.07
N GLY A 315 -0.31 -26.83 4.31
CA GLY A 315 -1.54 -27.63 4.37
C GLY A 315 -2.41 -27.39 5.60
N ARG A 316 -2.08 -26.42 6.45
CA ARG A 316 -2.75 -26.13 7.73
C ARG A 316 -3.91 -25.13 7.54
N GLN A 317 -4.96 -25.55 6.82
CA GLN A 317 -6.06 -24.66 6.42
C GLN A 317 -6.85 -24.08 7.61
N GLU A 318 -7.13 -24.88 8.65
CA GLU A 318 -7.86 -24.38 9.83
C GLU A 318 -7.02 -23.41 10.66
N GLU A 319 -5.72 -23.61 10.71
CA GLU A 319 -4.78 -22.67 11.32
C GLU A 319 -4.72 -21.35 10.54
N ALA A 320 -4.79 -21.40 9.20
CA ALA A 320 -4.91 -20.20 8.37
C ALA A 320 -6.17 -19.39 8.69
N LYS A 321 -7.33 -20.05 8.84
CA LYS A 321 -8.58 -19.39 9.26
C LYS A 321 -8.43 -18.76 10.65
N TYR A 322 -7.84 -19.48 11.59
CA TYR A 322 -7.57 -18.97 12.94
C TYR A 322 -6.74 -17.69 12.90
N TYR A 323 -5.67 -17.65 12.09
CA TYR A 323 -4.86 -16.44 11.98
C TYR A 323 -5.60 -15.27 11.34
N ILE A 324 -6.46 -15.51 10.35
CA ILE A 324 -7.27 -14.44 9.76
C ILE A 324 -8.13 -13.79 10.84
N VAL A 325 -8.84 -14.59 11.63
CA VAL A 325 -9.70 -14.08 12.71
C VAL A 325 -8.90 -13.40 13.81
N LYS A 326 -7.80 -14.00 14.24
CA LYS A 326 -6.95 -13.48 15.31
C LYS A 326 -6.29 -12.15 14.93
N LEU A 327 -5.73 -12.07 13.73
CA LEU A 327 -5.07 -10.85 13.25
C LEU A 327 -6.08 -9.76 12.88
N ALA A 328 -7.28 -10.12 12.43
CA ALA A 328 -8.38 -9.17 12.31
C ALA A 328 -8.75 -8.57 13.68
N GLY A 329 -8.80 -9.38 14.74
CA GLY A 329 -9.01 -8.89 16.10
C GLY A 329 -7.89 -7.94 16.58
N TYR A 330 -6.63 -8.21 16.25
CA TYR A 330 -5.53 -7.30 16.58
C TYR A 330 -5.63 -5.99 15.78
N ALA A 331 -5.99 -6.07 14.49
CA ALA A 331 -6.22 -4.90 13.65
C ALA A 331 -7.38 -4.05 14.17
N GLU A 332 -8.45 -4.69 14.66
CA GLU A 332 -9.61 -4.02 15.26
C GLU A 332 -9.22 -3.21 16.51
N VAL A 333 -8.51 -3.84 17.45
CA VAL A 333 -8.06 -3.16 18.68
C VAL A 333 -7.13 -1.99 18.32
N ALA A 334 -6.18 -2.19 17.40
CA ALA A 334 -5.29 -1.13 16.95
C ALA A 334 -6.06 0.02 16.27
N MET A 335 -7.10 -0.31 15.48
CA MET A 335 -7.96 0.66 14.81
C MET A 335 -8.75 1.51 15.81
N ILE A 336 -9.36 0.88 16.81
CA ILE A 336 -10.11 1.58 17.87
C ILE A 336 -9.19 2.57 18.60
N ILE A 337 -8.02 2.11 19.04
CA ILE A 337 -7.05 2.95 19.76
C ILE A 337 -6.62 4.12 18.89
N SER A 338 -6.24 3.87 17.65
CA SER A 338 -5.76 4.92 16.74
C SER A 338 -6.85 5.91 16.34
N CYS A 339 -8.09 5.46 16.13
CA CYS A 339 -9.23 6.36 15.88
C CYS A 339 -9.49 7.31 17.05
N ILE A 340 -9.45 6.81 18.29
CA ILE A 340 -9.62 7.63 19.49
C ILE A 340 -8.49 8.65 19.60
N LEU A 341 -7.23 8.23 19.45
CA LEU A 341 -6.07 9.12 19.54
C LEU A 341 -6.10 10.20 18.47
N VAL A 342 -6.43 9.83 17.22
CA VAL A 342 -6.55 10.79 16.11
C VAL A 342 -7.69 11.78 16.35
N TYR A 343 -8.84 11.33 16.85
CA TYR A 343 -9.96 12.22 17.18
C TYR A 343 -9.59 13.27 18.24
N ILE A 344 -8.89 12.85 19.30
CA ILE A 344 -8.40 13.77 20.35
C ILE A 344 -7.40 14.77 19.77
N ALA A 345 -6.51 14.32 18.89
CA ALA A 345 -5.48 15.16 18.28
C ALA A 345 -6.01 16.05 17.14
N ALA A 346 -7.17 15.73 16.55
CA ALA A 346 -7.66 16.37 15.32
C ALA A 346 -7.86 17.87 15.49
N ARG A 347 -8.56 18.32 16.54
CA ARG A 347 -8.83 19.74 16.78
C ARG A 347 -7.57 20.57 17.03
N PRO A 348 -6.66 20.19 17.94
CA PRO A 348 -5.37 20.88 18.10
C PRO A 348 -4.58 20.98 16.78
N VAL A 349 -4.53 19.89 16.00
CA VAL A 349 -3.77 19.86 14.74
C VAL A 349 -4.40 20.77 13.68
N THR A 350 -5.72 20.82 13.53
CA THR A 350 -6.38 21.73 12.57
C THR A 350 -6.15 23.19 12.91
N VAL A 351 -6.15 23.55 14.22
CA VAL A 351 -5.85 24.90 14.69
C VAL A 351 -4.38 25.25 14.41
N LEU A 352 -3.44 24.35 14.73
CA LEU A 352 -2.02 24.55 14.44
C LEU A 352 -1.73 24.67 12.94
N ALA A 353 -2.52 23.98 12.11
CA ALA A 353 -2.44 24.07 10.65
C ALA A 353 -3.03 25.37 10.08
N GLY A 354 -3.57 26.27 10.92
CA GLY A 354 -4.14 27.54 10.48
C GLY A 354 -5.43 27.41 9.67
N MET A 355 -6.19 26.33 9.86
CA MET A 355 -7.46 26.14 9.14
C MET A 355 -8.52 27.13 9.65
N SER A 356 -9.39 27.56 8.72
CA SER A 356 -10.55 28.38 9.09
C SER A 356 -11.48 27.62 10.05
N GLU A 357 -12.27 28.34 10.83
CA GLU A 357 -13.22 27.73 11.77
C GLU A 357 -14.25 26.85 11.05
N GLU A 358 -14.72 27.28 9.88
CA GLU A 358 -15.62 26.52 9.02
C GLU A 358 -14.96 25.20 8.55
N SER A 359 -13.73 25.26 8.03
CA SER A 359 -12.99 24.06 7.60
C SER A 359 -12.73 23.10 8.75
N THR A 360 -12.41 23.63 9.93
CA THR A 360 -12.19 22.86 11.16
C THR A 360 -13.47 22.15 11.58
N ALA A 361 -14.62 22.86 11.59
CA ALA A 361 -15.91 22.27 11.94
C ALA A 361 -16.30 21.11 10.99
N LEU A 362 -16.16 21.32 9.68
CA LEU A 362 -16.40 20.27 8.67
C LEU A 362 -15.44 19.06 8.87
N CYS A 363 -14.16 19.31 9.11
CA CYS A 363 -13.19 18.26 9.37
C CYS A 363 -13.56 17.46 10.64
N MET A 364 -13.90 18.14 11.74
CA MET A 364 -14.29 17.47 12.98
C MET A 364 -15.55 16.63 12.83
N GLN A 365 -16.53 17.09 12.06
CA GLN A 365 -17.74 16.32 11.73
C GLN A 365 -17.40 15.02 10.98
N MET A 366 -16.51 15.10 9.97
CA MET A 366 -16.09 13.95 9.20
C MET A 366 -15.27 12.96 10.03
N ILE A 367 -14.32 13.46 10.85
CA ILE A 367 -13.48 12.63 11.72
C ILE A 367 -14.30 11.95 12.82
N LEU A 368 -15.32 12.61 13.37
CA LEU A 368 -16.22 11.97 14.32
C LEU A 368 -16.95 10.77 13.69
N ALA A 369 -17.51 10.96 12.49
CA ALA A 369 -18.18 9.89 11.77
C ALA A 369 -17.21 8.73 11.46
N ILE A 370 -15.98 9.03 11.04
CA ILE A 370 -14.93 8.03 10.81
C ILE A 370 -14.59 7.28 12.09
N THR A 371 -14.41 7.98 13.20
CA THR A 371 -14.04 7.37 14.48
C THR A 371 -15.07 6.35 14.97
N ILE A 372 -16.36 6.60 14.68
CA ILE A 372 -17.44 5.69 15.07
C ILE A 372 -17.56 4.52 14.08
N VAL A 373 -17.53 4.80 12.79
CA VAL A 373 -17.88 3.81 11.74
C VAL A 373 -16.69 2.96 11.29
N LYS A 374 -15.50 3.56 11.22
CA LYS A 374 -14.30 2.88 10.69
C LYS A 374 -13.92 1.61 11.46
N PRO A 375 -13.89 1.57 12.78
CA PRO A 375 -13.61 0.35 13.53
C PRO A 375 -14.60 -0.78 13.18
N LEU A 376 -15.88 -0.48 13.00
CA LEU A 376 -16.91 -1.48 12.75
C LEU A 376 -16.85 -2.07 11.33
N LEU A 377 -16.50 -1.26 10.33
CA LEU A 377 -16.66 -1.66 8.92
C LEU A 377 -15.33 -1.87 8.19
N TRP A 378 -14.26 -1.15 8.57
CA TRP A 378 -13.01 -1.16 7.81
C TRP A 378 -12.25 -2.48 7.94
N VAL A 379 -12.10 -3.00 9.15
CA VAL A 379 -11.32 -4.23 9.40
C VAL A 379 -11.93 -5.43 8.69
N PRO A 380 -13.24 -5.73 8.75
CA PRO A 380 -13.85 -6.80 7.97
C PRO A 380 -13.69 -6.64 6.46
N SER A 381 -13.57 -5.40 5.99
CA SER A 381 -13.49 -5.07 4.56
C SER A 381 -12.09 -5.20 3.97
N PHE A 382 -11.04 -4.99 4.76
CA PHE A 382 -9.66 -4.91 4.26
C PHE A 382 -8.71 -5.97 4.83
N THR A 383 -8.92 -6.43 6.06
CA THR A 383 -7.99 -7.40 6.68
C THR A 383 -8.23 -8.84 6.19
N PRO A 384 -9.43 -9.43 6.24
CA PRO A 384 -9.67 -10.77 5.74
C PRO A 384 -9.33 -10.96 4.25
N PRO A 385 -9.61 -10.01 3.34
CA PRO A 385 -9.21 -10.14 1.93
C PRO A 385 -7.72 -10.39 1.72
N ASN A 386 -6.84 -9.87 2.58
CA ASN A 386 -5.41 -10.17 2.49
C ASN A 386 -5.12 -11.66 2.72
N GLY A 387 -5.86 -12.30 3.63
CA GLY A 387 -5.82 -13.76 3.84
C GLY A 387 -6.37 -14.54 2.64
N LEU A 388 -7.48 -14.10 2.05
CA LEU A 388 -8.05 -14.72 0.86
C LEU A 388 -7.10 -14.64 -0.33
N ARG A 389 -6.45 -13.47 -0.54
CA ARG A 389 -5.42 -13.30 -1.58
C ARG A 389 -4.22 -14.21 -1.32
N ALA A 390 -3.79 -14.35 -0.07
CA ALA A 390 -2.69 -15.23 0.30
C ALA A 390 -2.97 -16.71 0.01
N ALA A 391 -4.23 -17.11 -0.05
CA ALA A 391 -4.67 -18.44 -0.47
C ALA A 391 -4.89 -18.57 -1.99
N GLY A 392 -4.81 -17.47 -2.77
CA GLY A 392 -4.95 -17.45 -4.22
C GLY A 392 -6.29 -16.90 -4.75
N ASP A 393 -7.22 -16.50 -3.89
CA ASP A 393 -8.53 -15.95 -4.29
C ASP A 393 -8.44 -14.46 -4.67
N VAL A 394 -7.51 -14.13 -5.58
CA VAL A 394 -7.17 -12.75 -5.93
C VAL A 394 -8.21 -12.13 -6.85
N ARG A 395 -8.73 -12.91 -7.83
CA ARG A 395 -9.71 -12.42 -8.82
C ARG A 395 -11.01 -11.99 -8.15
N PHE A 396 -11.51 -12.80 -7.21
CA PHE A 396 -12.71 -12.45 -6.45
C PHE A 396 -12.49 -11.16 -5.64
N SER A 397 -11.33 -11.03 -4.99
CA SER A 397 -10.97 -9.83 -4.23
C SER A 397 -10.94 -8.59 -5.13
N MET A 398 -10.31 -8.67 -6.31
CA MET A 398 -10.24 -7.59 -7.29
C MET A 398 -11.65 -7.16 -7.77
N ILE A 399 -12.48 -8.13 -8.21
CA ILE A 399 -13.81 -7.84 -8.75
C ILE A 399 -14.68 -7.18 -7.66
N THR A 400 -14.72 -7.76 -6.46
CA THR A 400 -15.49 -7.22 -5.34
C THR A 400 -15.05 -5.81 -4.99
N ALA A 401 -13.74 -5.61 -4.80
CA ALA A 401 -13.18 -4.31 -4.41
C ALA A 401 -13.43 -3.24 -5.49
N THR A 402 -13.29 -3.59 -6.77
CA THR A 402 -13.55 -2.66 -7.88
C THR A 402 -15.02 -2.29 -7.97
N LEU A 403 -15.93 -3.26 -7.93
CA LEU A 403 -17.38 -2.99 -8.02
C LEU A 403 -17.87 -2.15 -6.84
N THR A 404 -17.50 -2.51 -5.62
CA THR A 404 -17.94 -1.74 -4.44
C THR A 404 -17.33 -0.33 -4.42
N MET A 405 -16.07 -0.18 -4.87
CA MET A 405 -15.43 1.12 -5.01
C MET A 405 -16.20 2.04 -5.97
N TRP A 406 -16.56 1.54 -7.16
CA TRP A 406 -17.21 2.39 -8.16
C TRP A 406 -18.69 2.62 -7.86
N LEU A 407 -19.42 1.60 -7.42
CA LEU A 407 -20.88 1.72 -7.16
C LEU A 407 -21.14 2.40 -5.80
N CYS A 408 -20.54 1.91 -4.73
CA CYS A 408 -20.84 2.42 -3.39
C CYS A 408 -20.02 3.67 -3.05
N ARG A 409 -18.71 3.70 -3.37
CA ARG A 409 -17.88 4.83 -2.99
C ARG A 409 -17.99 5.99 -3.99
N VAL A 410 -17.75 5.77 -5.29
CA VAL A 410 -17.72 6.86 -6.26
C VAL A 410 -19.13 7.32 -6.60
N ALA A 411 -19.99 6.43 -7.12
CA ALA A 411 -21.31 6.82 -7.59
C ALA A 411 -22.19 7.36 -6.47
N LEU A 412 -22.25 6.67 -5.32
CA LEU A 412 -23.04 7.13 -4.18
C LEU A 412 -22.51 8.43 -3.58
N SER A 413 -21.17 8.61 -3.46
CA SER A 413 -20.61 9.88 -2.97
C SER A 413 -20.97 11.05 -3.88
N ILE A 414 -20.85 10.88 -5.20
CA ILE A 414 -21.24 11.91 -6.19
C ILE A 414 -22.75 12.23 -6.09
N PHE A 415 -23.57 11.21 -5.98
CA PHE A 415 -25.02 11.37 -5.78
C PHE A 415 -25.34 12.15 -4.50
N LEU A 416 -24.75 11.77 -3.37
CA LEU A 416 -24.95 12.44 -2.09
C LEU A 416 -24.49 13.91 -2.12
N MET A 417 -23.34 14.18 -2.73
CA MET A 417 -22.83 15.55 -2.81
C MET A 417 -23.62 16.43 -3.78
N ARG A 418 -23.98 15.93 -4.97
CA ARG A 418 -24.58 16.74 -6.04
C ARG A 418 -26.10 16.81 -5.94
N VAL A 419 -26.77 15.70 -5.60
CA VAL A 419 -28.24 15.60 -5.58
C VAL A 419 -28.79 15.88 -4.19
N VAL A 420 -28.28 15.17 -3.18
CA VAL A 420 -28.74 15.33 -1.78
C VAL A 420 -28.15 16.56 -1.11
N LYS A 421 -27.03 17.10 -1.67
CA LYS A 421 -26.33 18.29 -1.17
C LYS A 421 -25.82 18.16 0.27
N THR A 422 -25.29 16.98 0.63
CA THR A 422 -24.78 16.70 1.97
C THR A 422 -23.46 17.41 2.29
N GLY A 423 -22.84 18.08 1.30
CA GLY A 423 -21.50 18.64 1.47
C GLY A 423 -20.41 17.56 1.45
N PRO A 424 -19.19 17.87 1.96
CA PRO A 424 -18.04 16.96 1.88
C PRO A 424 -18.20 15.65 2.68
N ILE A 425 -19.09 15.61 3.67
CA ILE A 425 -19.38 14.38 4.43
C ILE A 425 -20.00 13.28 3.55
N GLY A 426 -20.63 13.64 2.43
CA GLY A 426 -21.18 12.68 1.47
C GLY A 426 -20.13 11.71 0.91
N VAL A 427 -18.86 12.12 0.83
CA VAL A 427 -17.73 11.24 0.48
C VAL A 427 -17.61 10.09 1.49
N TRP A 428 -17.68 10.41 2.77
CA TRP A 428 -17.51 9.44 3.85
C TRP A 428 -18.68 8.49 3.95
N TYR A 429 -19.90 8.96 3.73
CA TYR A 429 -21.08 8.07 3.65
C TYR A 429 -20.94 7.06 2.49
N GLY A 430 -20.45 7.48 1.34
CA GLY A 430 -20.13 6.57 0.24
C GLY A 430 -19.02 5.59 0.60
N MET A 431 -17.97 6.03 1.33
CA MET A 431 -16.92 5.15 1.83
C MET A 431 -17.45 4.15 2.85
N PHE A 432 -18.32 4.56 3.76
CA PHE A 432 -18.92 3.66 4.75
C PHE A 432 -19.79 2.59 4.09
N ALA A 433 -20.55 2.97 3.07
CA ALA A 433 -21.33 2.02 2.27
C ALA A 433 -20.42 1.01 1.55
N ASP A 434 -19.32 1.46 0.92
CA ASP A 434 -18.31 0.59 0.32
C ASP A 434 -17.75 -0.39 1.35
N TRP A 435 -17.30 0.10 2.51
CA TRP A 435 -16.77 -0.76 3.57
C TRP A 435 -17.80 -1.75 4.09
N GLY A 436 -19.03 -1.33 4.31
CA GLY A 436 -20.11 -2.21 4.78
C GLY A 436 -20.41 -3.34 3.80
N VAL A 437 -20.70 -3.00 2.54
CA VAL A 437 -20.99 -3.99 1.48
C VAL A 437 -19.81 -4.93 1.26
N ARG A 438 -18.62 -4.39 1.15
CA ARG A 438 -17.38 -5.14 0.97
C ARG A 438 -17.12 -6.10 2.14
N GLY A 439 -17.26 -5.62 3.38
CA GLY A 439 -17.09 -6.40 4.59
C GLY A 439 -18.04 -7.59 4.67
N VAL A 440 -19.31 -7.38 4.34
CA VAL A 440 -20.32 -8.46 4.28
C VAL A 440 -19.95 -9.50 3.21
N ILE A 441 -19.61 -9.06 1.98
CA ILE A 441 -19.25 -9.98 0.89
C ILE A 441 -18.02 -10.82 1.26
N PHE A 442 -16.97 -10.20 1.80
CA PHE A 442 -15.76 -10.93 2.19
C PHE A 442 -15.98 -11.85 3.39
N THR A 443 -16.79 -11.45 4.37
CA THR A 443 -17.14 -12.30 5.50
C THR A 443 -17.92 -13.55 5.03
N ILE A 444 -18.89 -13.38 4.14
CA ILE A 444 -19.62 -14.50 3.55
C ILE A 444 -18.67 -15.42 2.76
N ARG A 445 -17.75 -14.84 1.96
CA ARG A 445 -16.76 -15.61 1.21
C ARG A 445 -15.84 -16.41 2.12
N PHE A 446 -15.39 -15.79 3.21
CA PHE A 446 -14.55 -16.41 4.23
C PHE A 446 -15.24 -17.60 4.92
N VAL A 447 -16.47 -17.39 5.43
CA VAL A 447 -17.26 -18.42 6.13
C VAL A 447 -17.59 -19.60 5.22
N ARG A 448 -17.94 -19.34 3.94
CA ARG A 448 -18.23 -20.40 2.96
C ARG A 448 -17.00 -21.24 2.58
N GLY A 449 -15.77 -20.83 2.91
CA GLY A 449 -14.55 -21.59 2.69
C GLY A 449 -14.17 -21.80 1.22
N LYS A 450 -14.86 -21.18 0.26
CA LYS A 450 -14.57 -21.33 -1.18
C LYS A 450 -13.17 -20.88 -1.57
N TRP A 451 -12.59 -19.94 -0.83
CA TRP A 451 -11.24 -19.40 -1.03
C TRP A 451 -10.11 -20.44 -0.78
N LEU A 452 -10.38 -21.52 -0.06
CA LEU A 452 -9.42 -22.60 0.21
C LEU A 452 -9.26 -23.58 -0.97
N ARG A 453 -10.09 -23.46 -2.00
CA ARG A 453 -10.06 -24.35 -3.18
C ARG A 453 -9.02 -23.91 -4.23
N PHE A 454 -8.50 -22.72 -4.11
CA PHE A 454 -7.52 -22.20 -5.04
C PHE A 454 -6.12 -22.77 -4.75
N LYS A 455 -5.37 -23.04 -5.83
CA LYS A 455 -3.96 -23.47 -5.74
C LYS A 455 -3.13 -22.41 -6.44
N VAL A 456 -2.13 -21.88 -5.75
CA VAL A 456 -1.17 -20.90 -6.30
C VAL A 456 0.05 -21.63 -6.83
N ILE A 457 0.54 -22.62 -6.11
CA ILE A 457 1.73 -23.40 -6.40
C ILE A 457 1.41 -24.89 -6.53
#